data_5071e6a19e3fad019dd12306e22149aa
#
_entry.id   5071e6a19e3fad019dd12306e22149aa
#
_cell.length_a   1.000
_cell.length_b   1.000
_cell.length_c   1.000
_cell.angle_alpha   90.00
_cell.angle_beta   90.00
_cell.angle_gamma   90.00
#
_symmetry.space_group_name_H-M   'P 1'
#
loop_
_entity.id
_entity.type
_entity.pdbx_description
1 polymer ?
#
loop_
_entity_poly.entity_id
_entity_poly.type
_entity_poly.pdbx_seq_one_letter_code
_entity_poly.pdbx_strand_id
1 'polypeptide(L)'
;MMRLATMLEKIRGKHRYATADDIRKVFGDYHNVLHWLALFLIGNEKLADTCIVDACAIAQAQTPIFHEWLVHWAARATVRCALQIQQERIAELAPEYDKLEPVHRGHTPLSVDCFQVLIKFSEEIHDCLDVLCRSVLVLRGIAHDSCDQIAAQLGVSKSAIERAYCVAFDTLDLVSKKEMLS
;
A
#
# COMPACT_ATOMS: atom_id res chain seq x y z
N MET A 1 14.43 45.73 8.37
CA MET A 1 14.76 44.42 8.99
C MET A 1 13.54 43.63 9.49
N MET A 2 12.37 44.22 9.83
CA MET A 2 11.17 43.50 10.29
C MET A 2 10.50 42.56 9.27
N ARG A 3 10.62 42.81 7.96
CA ARG A 3 9.95 42.00 6.93
C ARG A 3 10.58 40.61 6.67
N LEU A 4 11.88 40.47 6.88
CA LEU A 4 12.58 39.18 6.70
C LEU A 4 12.29 38.18 7.82
N ALA A 5 12.20 38.66 9.08
CA ALA A 5 11.85 37.81 10.22
C ALA A 5 10.44 37.25 10.09
N THR A 6 9.46 38.10 9.71
CA THR A 6 8.06 37.69 9.48
C THR A 6 7.89 36.75 8.29
N MET A 7 8.75 36.87 7.26
CA MET A 7 8.76 35.97 6.12
C MET A 7 9.39 34.61 6.46
N LEU A 8 10.45 34.59 7.29
CA LEU A 8 11.07 33.38 7.82
C LEU A 8 10.15 32.64 8.82
N GLU A 9 9.37 33.38 9.65
CA GLU A 9 8.33 32.78 10.49
C GLU A 9 7.19 32.17 9.67
N LYS A 10 6.77 32.82 8.57
CA LYS A 10 5.77 32.28 7.65
C LYS A 10 6.27 31.04 6.88
N ILE A 11 7.57 30.96 6.59
CA ILE A 11 8.20 29.79 5.97
C ILE A 11 8.40 28.67 7.02
N ARG A 12 8.79 29.00 8.26
CA ARG A 12 8.84 28.06 9.39
C ARG A 12 7.49 27.46 9.76
N GLY A 13 6.39 28.20 9.58
CA GLY A 13 5.03 27.68 9.82
C GLY A 13 4.54 26.69 8.75
N LYS A 14 5.20 26.59 7.58
CA LYS A 14 4.81 25.68 6.49
C LYS A 14 5.39 24.26 6.60
N HIS A 15 6.43 24.05 7.39
CA HIS A 15 7.07 22.74 7.58
C HIS A 15 7.06 22.35 9.06
N ARG A 16 5.87 22.20 9.61
CA ARG A 16 5.72 21.73 10.98
C ARG A 16 5.87 20.19 11.00
N TYR A 17 6.77 19.72 11.85
CA TYR A 17 6.83 18.30 12.14
C TYR A 17 5.59 17.84 12.89
N ALA A 18 5.11 16.67 12.56
CA ALA A 18 3.99 16.05 13.23
C ALA A 18 4.35 15.63 14.64
N THR A 19 3.41 15.84 15.55
CA THR A 19 3.45 15.33 16.92
C THR A 19 2.84 13.92 16.98
N ALA A 20 3.07 13.19 18.08
CA ALA A 20 2.40 11.91 18.32
C ALA A 20 0.86 12.04 18.32
N ASP A 21 0.32 13.19 18.74
CA ASP A 21 -1.13 13.47 18.70
C ASP A 21 -1.62 13.67 17.27
N ASP A 22 -0.87 14.38 16.43
CA ASP A 22 -1.19 14.55 15.01
C ASP A 22 -1.24 13.18 14.31
N ILE A 23 -0.29 12.28 14.62
CA ILE A 23 -0.26 10.91 14.08
C ILE A 23 -1.50 10.13 14.54
N ARG A 24 -1.81 10.12 15.85
CA ARG A 24 -3.01 9.43 16.37
C ARG A 24 -4.28 9.95 15.73
N LYS A 25 -4.38 11.26 15.54
CA LYS A 25 -5.53 11.88 14.90
C LYS A 25 -5.68 11.40 13.46
N VAL A 26 -4.61 11.34 12.67
CA VAL A 26 -4.66 10.84 11.29
C VAL A 26 -5.09 9.37 11.25
N PHE A 27 -4.57 8.51 12.12
CA PHE A 27 -5.01 7.13 12.21
C PHE A 27 -6.50 7.00 12.59
N GLY A 28 -7.02 7.90 13.45
CA GLY A 28 -8.45 7.97 13.77
C GLY A 28 -9.30 8.49 12.62
N ASP A 29 -8.92 9.62 12.01
CA ASP A 29 -9.68 10.27 10.94
C ASP A 29 -9.75 9.41 9.66
N TYR A 30 -8.70 8.61 9.38
CA TYR A 30 -8.59 7.74 8.21
C TYR A 30 -8.74 6.25 8.54
N HIS A 31 -9.23 5.90 9.74
CA HIS A 31 -9.33 4.53 10.22
C HIS A 31 -9.94 3.57 9.20
N ASN A 32 -11.09 3.92 8.63
CA ASN A 32 -11.79 3.06 7.68
C ASN A 32 -10.96 2.72 6.44
N VAL A 33 -10.22 3.70 5.90
CA VAL A 33 -9.36 3.50 4.72
C VAL A 33 -8.13 2.65 5.07
N LEU A 34 -7.51 2.93 6.21
CA LEU A 34 -6.34 2.19 6.68
C LEU A 34 -6.72 0.75 7.07
N HIS A 35 -7.87 0.56 7.72
CA HIS A 35 -8.41 -0.76 8.07
C HIS A 35 -8.73 -1.57 6.82
N TRP A 36 -9.43 -0.97 5.83
CA TRP A 36 -9.66 -1.60 4.54
C TRP A 36 -8.35 -2.05 3.89
N LEU A 37 -7.33 -1.21 3.89
CA LEU A 37 -6.03 -1.51 3.31
C LEU A 37 -5.34 -2.69 4.01
N ALA A 38 -5.36 -2.70 5.35
CA ALA A 38 -4.86 -3.81 6.15
C ALA A 38 -5.65 -5.10 5.90
N LEU A 39 -6.99 -5.01 5.88
CA LEU A 39 -7.87 -6.15 5.63
C LEU A 39 -7.66 -6.73 4.23
N PHE A 40 -7.54 -5.88 3.21
CA PHE A 40 -7.25 -6.32 1.84
C PHE A 40 -5.94 -7.10 1.73
N LEU A 41 -4.90 -6.69 2.45
CA LEU A 41 -3.61 -7.39 2.45
C LEU A 41 -3.62 -8.67 3.30
N ILE A 42 -4.24 -8.63 4.49
CA ILE A 42 -4.16 -9.70 5.49
C ILE A 42 -5.27 -10.73 5.31
N GLY A 43 -6.48 -10.31 4.92
CA GLY A 43 -7.65 -11.18 4.79
C GLY A 43 -8.26 -11.65 6.12
N ASN A 44 -7.89 -11.02 7.24
CA ASN A 44 -8.41 -11.35 8.56
C ASN A 44 -8.68 -10.08 9.36
N GLU A 45 -9.92 -9.88 9.76
CA GLU A 45 -10.41 -8.66 10.42
C GLU A 45 -9.68 -8.37 11.74
N LYS A 46 -9.52 -9.38 12.60
CA LYS A 46 -8.84 -9.22 13.90
C LYS A 46 -7.36 -8.86 13.74
N LEU A 47 -6.69 -9.46 12.76
CA LEU A 47 -5.31 -9.13 12.46
C LEU A 47 -5.18 -7.75 11.80
N ALA A 48 -6.17 -7.33 11.01
CA ALA A 48 -6.20 -5.98 10.44
C ALA A 48 -6.34 -4.91 11.54
N ASP A 49 -7.21 -5.12 12.53
CA ASP A 49 -7.33 -4.24 13.70
C ASP A 49 -6.00 -4.12 14.46
N THR A 50 -5.37 -5.26 14.74
CA THR A 50 -4.06 -5.28 15.41
C THR A 50 -3.01 -4.56 14.57
N CYS A 51 -3.00 -4.78 13.25
CA CYS A 51 -2.08 -4.12 12.32
C CYS A 51 -2.19 -2.58 12.38
N ILE A 52 -3.40 -2.03 12.49
CA ILE A 52 -3.60 -0.57 12.60
C ILE A 52 -2.99 -0.02 13.89
N VAL A 53 -3.17 -0.72 15.00
CA VAL A 53 -2.58 -0.31 16.29
C VAL A 53 -1.05 -0.31 16.22
N ASP A 54 -0.47 -1.39 15.70
CA ASP A 54 0.97 -1.54 15.55
C ASP A 54 1.56 -0.52 14.56
N ALA A 55 0.88 -0.30 13.42
CA ALA A 55 1.27 0.70 12.44
C ALA A 55 1.27 2.11 13.02
N CYS A 56 0.27 2.46 13.85
CA CYS A 56 0.23 3.73 14.56
C CYS A 56 1.42 3.88 15.53
N ALA A 57 1.74 2.84 16.30
CA ALA A 57 2.88 2.83 17.22
C ALA A 57 4.22 2.98 16.47
N ILE A 58 4.40 2.26 15.36
CA ILE A 58 5.58 2.36 14.49
C ILE A 58 5.70 3.78 13.92
N ALA A 59 4.60 4.35 13.42
CA ALA A 59 4.60 5.71 12.88
C ALA A 59 5.00 6.76 13.94
N GLN A 60 4.56 6.59 15.18
CA GLN A 60 4.93 7.48 16.30
C GLN A 60 6.42 7.37 16.67
N ALA A 61 7.01 6.18 16.54
CA ALA A 61 8.42 5.95 16.84
C ALA A 61 9.37 6.50 15.75
N GLN A 62 8.89 6.68 14.53
CA GLN A 62 9.68 7.13 13.37
C GLN A 62 9.57 8.64 13.15
N THR A 63 9.99 9.45 14.10
CA THR A 63 10.05 10.93 13.97
C THR A 63 11.41 11.39 13.45
N PRO A 64 11.50 12.53 12.75
CA PRO A 64 10.48 13.53 12.47
C PRO A 64 9.75 13.30 11.13
N ILE A 65 8.43 13.42 11.13
CA ILE A 65 7.58 13.35 9.93
C ILE A 65 7.01 14.75 9.66
N PHE A 66 7.04 15.22 8.42
CA PHE A 66 6.38 16.48 8.05
C PHE A 66 4.86 16.31 8.09
N HIS A 67 4.15 17.29 8.66
CA HIS A 67 2.70 17.27 8.83
C HIS A 67 1.95 17.04 7.51
N GLU A 68 2.42 17.61 6.43
CA GLU A 68 1.85 17.47 5.07
C GLU A 68 1.88 16.03 4.51
N TRP A 69 2.73 15.16 5.07
CA TRP A 69 2.92 13.79 4.60
C TRP A 69 2.31 12.73 5.51
N LEU A 70 1.61 13.17 6.58
CA LEU A 70 1.08 12.28 7.60
C LEU A 70 0.16 11.18 7.07
N VAL A 71 -0.78 11.53 6.18
CA VAL A 71 -1.72 10.56 5.61
C VAL A 71 -0.97 9.52 4.77
N HIS A 72 -0.03 9.98 3.96
CA HIS A 72 0.82 9.10 3.15
C HIS A 72 1.68 8.17 4.02
N TRP A 73 2.22 8.72 5.10
CA TRP A 73 3.02 7.99 6.06
C TRP A 73 2.20 6.94 6.82
N ALA A 74 0.98 7.29 7.26
CA ALA A 74 0.06 6.36 7.89
C ALA A 74 -0.28 5.17 6.98
N ALA A 75 -0.59 5.43 5.69
CA ALA A 75 -0.84 4.39 4.72
C ALA A 75 0.39 3.48 4.52
N ARG A 76 1.60 4.06 4.37
CA ARG A 76 2.84 3.27 4.24
C ARG A 76 3.17 2.46 5.49
N ALA A 77 2.95 2.99 6.68
CA ALA A 77 3.15 2.27 7.94
C ALA A 77 2.18 1.08 8.03
N THR A 78 0.92 1.26 7.67
CA THR A 78 -0.10 0.21 7.62
C THR A 78 0.27 -0.88 6.62
N VAL A 79 0.64 -0.52 5.38
CA VAL A 79 1.10 -1.49 4.37
C VAL A 79 2.31 -2.28 4.87
N ARG A 80 3.30 -1.59 5.43
CA ARG A 80 4.52 -2.24 5.94
C ARG A 80 4.21 -3.24 7.06
N CYS A 81 3.33 -2.86 7.99
CA CYS A 81 2.91 -3.73 9.09
C CYS A 81 2.16 -4.96 8.54
N ALA A 82 1.22 -4.76 7.62
CA ALA A 82 0.46 -5.85 6.99
C ALA A 82 1.38 -6.83 6.23
N LEU A 83 2.37 -6.32 5.49
CA LEU A 83 3.34 -7.14 4.78
C LEU A 83 4.24 -7.95 5.72
N GLN A 84 4.61 -7.40 6.89
CA GLN A 84 5.35 -8.15 7.90
C GLN A 84 4.54 -9.34 8.43
N ILE A 85 3.23 -9.16 8.65
CA ILE A 85 2.32 -10.24 9.07
C ILE A 85 2.23 -11.34 7.99
N GLN A 86 2.34 -10.97 6.72
CA GLN A 86 2.19 -11.89 5.58
C GLN A 86 3.52 -12.40 4.99
N GLN A 87 4.64 -12.05 5.59
CA GLN A 87 5.97 -12.31 5.01
C GLN A 87 6.24 -13.79 4.72
N GLU A 88 5.86 -14.69 5.65
CA GLU A 88 6.04 -16.14 5.47
C GLU A 88 5.19 -16.64 4.29
N ARG A 89 3.94 -16.21 4.21
CA ARG A 89 3.02 -16.60 3.14
C ARG A 89 3.47 -16.10 1.77
N ILE A 90 4.00 -14.88 1.71
CA ILE A 90 4.57 -14.30 0.49
C ILE A 90 5.80 -15.12 0.04
N ALA A 91 6.68 -15.50 0.96
CA ALA A 91 7.86 -16.31 0.67
C ALA A 91 7.51 -17.71 0.18
N GLU A 92 6.44 -18.32 0.70
CA GLU A 92 5.92 -19.62 0.24
C GLU A 92 5.38 -19.57 -1.19
N LEU A 93 4.73 -18.46 -1.58
CA LEU A 93 4.10 -18.31 -2.89
C LEU A 93 5.09 -17.92 -4.00
N ALA A 94 6.12 -17.16 -3.69
CA ALA A 94 7.05 -16.61 -4.68
C ALA A 94 7.68 -17.66 -5.62
N PRO A 95 8.11 -18.86 -5.16
CA PRO A 95 8.67 -19.90 -6.04
C PRO A 95 7.67 -20.42 -7.10
N GLU A 96 6.36 -20.40 -6.81
CA GLU A 96 5.35 -20.83 -7.79
C GLU A 96 5.25 -19.81 -8.93
N TYR A 97 5.36 -18.52 -8.60
CA TYR A 97 5.40 -17.46 -9.63
C TYR A 97 6.67 -17.52 -10.47
N ASP A 98 7.80 -17.95 -9.90
CA ASP A 98 9.04 -18.10 -10.65
C ASP A 98 8.99 -19.25 -11.70
N LYS A 99 8.04 -20.17 -11.57
CA LYS A 99 7.81 -21.26 -12.55
C LYS A 99 6.91 -20.84 -13.72
N LEU A 100 6.17 -19.73 -13.59
CA LEU A 100 5.29 -19.26 -14.65
C LEU A 100 6.09 -18.76 -15.86
N GLU A 101 5.53 -18.91 -17.06
CA GLU A 101 6.12 -18.38 -18.29
C GLU A 101 6.31 -16.85 -18.19
N PRO A 102 7.39 -16.30 -18.75
CA PRO A 102 7.60 -14.86 -18.81
C PRO A 102 6.49 -14.18 -19.60
N VAL A 103 5.78 -13.26 -18.99
CA VAL A 103 4.75 -12.48 -19.67
C VAL A 103 5.38 -11.23 -20.27
N HIS A 104 5.51 -11.17 -21.60
CA HIS A 104 6.02 -10.01 -22.34
C HIS A 104 4.92 -8.95 -22.53
N ARG A 105 4.25 -8.53 -21.46
CA ARG A 105 3.39 -7.36 -21.50
C ARG A 105 4.19 -6.15 -21.05
N GLY A 106 4.12 -5.07 -21.83
CA GLY A 106 4.65 -3.78 -21.41
C GLY A 106 4.07 -3.41 -20.05
N HIS A 107 4.91 -2.94 -19.14
CA HIS A 107 4.50 -2.51 -17.80
C HIS A 107 3.57 -1.30 -17.91
N THR A 108 2.28 -1.55 -18.11
CA THR A 108 1.25 -0.50 -18.05
C THR A 108 1.14 -0.08 -16.59
N PRO A 109 1.39 1.20 -16.26
CA PRO A 109 1.18 1.68 -14.91
C PRO A 109 -0.30 1.51 -14.55
N LEU A 110 -0.58 1.12 -13.31
CA LEU A 110 -1.95 1.16 -12.79
C LEU A 110 -2.45 2.59 -12.88
N SER A 111 -3.53 2.80 -13.63
CA SER A 111 -4.19 4.10 -13.69
C SER A 111 -4.92 4.39 -12.38
N VAL A 112 -5.25 5.66 -12.12
CA VAL A 112 -6.09 6.05 -10.98
C VAL A 112 -7.42 5.29 -10.99
N ASP A 113 -7.93 4.96 -12.18
CA ASP A 113 -9.17 4.21 -12.36
C ASP A 113 -9.05 2.77 -11.85
N CYS A 114 -7.88 2.13 -11.99
CA CYS A 114 -7.64 0.79 -11.42
C CYS A 114 -7.73 0.78 -9.90
N PHE A 115 -7.36 1.87 -9.24
CA PHE A 115 -7.47 1.97 -7.78
C PHE A 115 -8.92 2.11 -7.31
N GLN A 116 -9.76 2.82 -8.07
CA GLN A 116 -11.20 2.87 -7.80
C GLN A 116 -11.86 1.51 -8.01
N VAL A 117 -11.43 0.75 -9.02
CA VAL A 117 -11.87 -0.64 -9.25
C VAL A 117 -11.47 -1.51 -8.05
N LEU A 118 -10.25 -1.40 -7.54
CA LEU A 118 -9.79 -2.14 -6.36
C LEU A 118 -10.66 -1.87 -5.12
N ILE A 119 -11.02 -0.62 -4.87
CA ILE A 119 -11.89 -0.26 -3.73
C ILE A 119 -13.30 -0.80 -3.92
N LYS A 120 -13.85 -0.66 -5.13
CA LYS A 120 -15.23 -1.04 -5.45
C LYS A 120 -15.45 -2.56 -5.40
N PHE A 121 -14.46 -3.34 -5.85
CA PHE A 121 -14.55 -4.81 -5.97
C PHE A 121 -13.59 -5.53 -5.02
N SER A 122 -13.32 -4.93 -3.86
CA SER A 122 -12.32 -5.45 -2.93
C SER A 122 -12.61 -6.87 -2.45
N GLU A 123 -13.86 -7.26 -2.26
CA GLU A 123 -14.24 -8.60 -1.83
C GLU A 123 -14.00 -9.62 -2.94
N GLU A 124 -14.52 -9.39 -4.15
CA GLU A 124 -14.33 -10.29 -5.28
C GLU A 124 -12.84 -10.41 -5.68
N ILE A 125 -12.12 -9.30 -5.65
CA ILE A 125 -10.68 -9.28 -5.96
C ILE A 125 -9.88 -9.99 -4.88
N HIS A 126 -10.26 -9.82 -3.60
CA HIS A 126 -9.62 -10.50 -2.48
C HIS A 126 -9.70 -12.01 -2.62
N ASP A 127 -10.85 -12.53 -3.02
CA ASP A 127 -11.07 -13.97 -3.19
C ASP A 127 -10.36 -14.56 -4.44
N CYS A 128 -10.13 -13.73 -5.45
CA CYS A 128 -9.47 -14.13 -6.69
C CYS A 128 -7.94 -14.00 -6.66
N LEU A 129 -7.39 -13.17 -5.79
CA LEU A 129 -5.96 -12.88 -5.71
C LEU A 129 -5.34 -13.41 -4.41
N ASP A 130 -4.21 -14.08 -4.54
CA ASP A 130 -3.40 -14.40 -3.36
C ASP A 130 -2.70 -13.17 -2.77
N VAL A 131 -2.05 -13.36 -1.63
CA VAL A 131 -1.43 -12.26 -0.88
C VAL A 131 -0.25 -11.64 -1.64
N LEU A 132 0.49 -12.39 -2.46
CA LEU A 132 1.59 -11.83 -3.26
C LEU A 132 1.04 -10.88 -4.33
N CYS A 133 0.02 -11.30 -5.07
CA CYS A 133 -0.67 -10.46 -6.05
C CYS A 133 -1.24 -9.19 -5.42
N ARG A 134 -1.95 -9.31 -4.28
CA ARG A 134 -2.51 -8.15 -3.55
C ARG A 134 -1.41 -7.20 -3.08
N SER A 135 -0.31 -7.74 -2.56
CA SER A 135 0.85 -6.94 -2.11
C SER A 135 1.47 -6.15 -3.25
N VAL A 136 1.66 -6.78 -4.40
CA VAL A 136 2.22 -6.12 -5.58
C VAL A 136 1.29 -5.02 -6.09
N LEU A 137 -0.03 -5.24 -6.14
CA LEU A 137 -1.00 -4.21 -6.52
C LEU A 137 -0.95 -2.99 -5.60
N VAL A 138 -0.92 -3.20 -4.29
CA VAL A 138 -0.87 -2.12 -3.30
C VAL A 138 0.44 -1.35 -3.40
N LEU A 139 1.59 -2.03 -3.47
CA LEU A 139 2.89 -1.39 -3.54
C LEU A 139 3.08 -0.63 -4.87
N ARG A 140 2.59 -1.17 -5.99
CA ARG A 140 2.63 -0.48 -7.28
C ARG A 140 1.65 0.68 -7.35
N GLY A 141 0.43 0.49 -6.86
CA GLY A 141 -0.66 1.47 -6.98
C GLY A 141 -0.58 2.62 -5.98
N ILE A 142 -0.23 2.34 -4.72
CA ILE A 142 -0.23 3.32 -3.63
C ILE A 142 1.18 3.88 -3.38
N ALA A 143 2.18 3.01 -3.28
CA ALA A 143 3.55 3.42 -2.99
C ALA A 143 4.33 3.86 -4.24
N HIS A 144 3.82 3.53 -5.43
CA HIS A 144 4.49 3.75 -6.72
C HIS A 144 5.88 3.09 -6.80
N ASP A 145 6.09 2.01 -6.03
CA ASP A 145 7.35 1.30 -5.99
C ASP A 145 7.58 0.53 -7.29
N SER A 146 8.83 0.47 -7.76
CA SER A 146 9.23 -0.34 -8.91
C SER A 146 9.27 -1.84 -8.56
N CYS A 147 9.23 -2.73 -9.55
CA CYS A 147 9.34 -4.18 -9.30
C CYS A 147 10.64 -4.54 -8.55
N ASP A 148 11.74 -3.83 -8.81
CA ASP A 148 13.01 -4.04 -8.10
C ASP A 148 12.91 -3.63 -6.62
N GLN A 149 12.24 -2.52 -6.32
CA GLN A 149 12.01 -2.07 -4.95
C GLN A 149 11.09 -3.02 -4.19
N ILE A 150 10.02 -3.50 -4.84
CA ILE A 150 9.09 -4.46 -4.25
C ILE A 150 9.80 -5.80 -3.98
N ALA A 151 10.58 -6.30 -4.94
CA ALA A 151 11.35 -7.52 -4.80
C ALA A 151 12.31 -7.44 -3.60
N ALA A 152 13.04 -6.33 -3.49
CA ALA A 152 13.93 -6.09 -2.36
C ALA A 152 13.18 -5.99 -1.02
N GLN A 153 12.01 -5.34 -1.00
CA GLN A 153 11.19 -5.16 0.21
C GLN A 153 10.58 -6.46 0.69
N LEU A 154 10.11 -7.32 -0.22
CA LEU A 154 9.46 -8.60 0.10
C LEU A 154 10.47 -9.75 0.24
N GLY A 155 11.73 -9.57 -0.17
CA GLY A 155 12.76 -10.60 -0.13
C GLY A 155 12.52 -11.72 -1.14
N VAL A 156 11.91 -11.42 -2.29
CA VAL A 156 11.58 -12.38 -3.36
C VAL A 156 12.23 -11.98 -4.68
N SER A 157 12.18 -12.85 -5.69
CA SER A 157 12.76 -12.55 -7.00
C SER A 157 11.96 -11.44 -7.72
N LYS A 158 12.65 -10.66 -8.55
CA LYS A 158 12.00 -9.68 -9.42
C LYS A 158 11.03 -10.35 -10.40
N SER A 159 11.41 -11.54 -10.91
CA SER A 159 10.58 -12.31 -11.84
C SER A 159 9.25 -12.73 -11.21
N ALA A 160 9.25 -13.16 -9.95
CA ALA A 160 8.01 -13.45 -9.21
C ALA A 160 7.11 -12.22 -9.10
N ILE A 161 7.68 -11.05 -8.80
CA ILE A 161 6.93 -9.79 -8.72
C ILE A 161 6.31 -9.40 -10.07
N GLU A 162 7.08 -9.48 -11.16
CA GLU A 162 6.59 -9.15 -12.50
C GLU A 162 5.43 -10.05 -12.92
N ARG A 163 5.52 -11.35 -12.62
CA ARG A 163 4.46 -12.32 -12.94
C ARG A 163 3.24 -12.14 -12.04
N ALA A 164 3.44 -11.95 -10.73
CA ALA A 164 2.34 -11.65 -9.80
C ALA A 164 1.59 -10.38 -10.21
N TYR A 165 2.32 -9.36 -10.68
CA TYR A 165 1.71 -8.14 -11.21
C TYR A 165 0.86 -8.40 -12.46
N CYS A 166 1.34 -9.21 -13.40
CA CYS A 166 0.60 -9.58 -14.61
C CYS A 166 -0.69 -10.35 -14.26
N VAL A 167 -0.59 -11.36 -13.37
CA VAL A 167 -1.76 -12.12 -12.89
C VAL A 167 -2.79 -11.21 -12.23
N ALA A 168 -2.33 -10.34 -11.36
CA ALA A 168 -3.20 -9.40 -10.65
C ALA A 168 -3.88 -8.42 -11.61
N PHE A 169 -3.14 -7.90 -12.60
CA PHE A 169 -3.68 -6.97 -13.60
C PHE A 169 -4.73 -7.66 -14.50
N ASP A 170 -4.44 -8.88 -14.97
CA ASP A 170 -5.39 -9.64 -15.78
C ASP A 170 -6.68 -9.96 -15.01
N THR A 171 -6.57 -10.25 -13.71
CA THR A 171 -7.73 -10.47 -12.83
C THR A 171 -8.58 -9.19 -12.69
N LEU A 172 -7.94 -8.02 -12.49
CA LEU A 172 -8.63 -6.74 -12.44
C LEU A 172 -9.37 -6.41 -13.75
N ASP A 173 -8.74 -6.67 -14.89
CA ASP A 173 -9.33 -6.47 -16.21
C ASP A 173 -10.56 -7.36 -16.43
N LEU A 174 -10.50 -8.62 -15.98
CA LEU A 174 -11.62 -9.56 -16.04
C LEU A 174 -12.80 -9.12 -15.15
N VAL A 175 -12.54 -8.71 -13.90
CA VAL A 175 -13.57 -8.23 -12.98
C VAL A 175 -14.24 -6.98 -13.53
N SER A 176 -13.47 -6.02 -14.04
CA SER A 176 -14.01 -4.78 -14.59
C SER A 176 -14.86 -5.01 -15.86
N LYS A 177 -14.50 -5.96 -16.72
CA LYS A 177 -15.28 -6.31 -17.93
C LYS A 177 -16.58 -7.03 -17.61
N LYS A 178 -16.60 -7.87 -16.59
CA LYS A 178 -17.81 -8.59 -16.16
C LYS A 178 -18.92 -7.64 -15.74
N GLU A 179 -18.59 -6.50 -15.13
CA GLU A 179 -19.58 -5.49 -14.76
C GLU A 179 -20.14 -4.68 -15.95
N MET A 180 -19.31 -4.43 -16.96
CA MET A 180 -19.80 -3.69 -18.13
C MET A 180 -20.84 -4.49 -18.95
N LEU A 181 -20.98 -5.80 -18.64
CA LEU A 181 -21.89 -6.73 -19.34
C LEU A 181 -23.12 -7.12 -18.50
N SER A 182 -23.20 -6.69 -17.23
CA SER A 182 -24.31 -6.94 -16.30
C SER A 182 -25.17 -5.70 -16.09
#